data_b9c2462eadfb6eadf8215e6d7249f275
#
_entry.id   b9c2462eadfb6eadf8215e6d7249f275
#
_cell.length_a   1.000
_cell.length_b   1.000
_cell.length_c   1.000
_cell.angle_alpha   90.00
_cell.angle_beta   90.00
_cell.angle_gamma   90.00
#
_symmetry.space_group_name_H-M   'P 1'
#
loop_
_entity.id
_entity.type
_entity.pdbx_description
1 polymer ?
#
loop_
_entity_poly.entity_id
_entity_poly.type
_entity_poly.pdbx_seq_one_letter_code
_entity_poly.pdbx_strand_id
1 'polypeptide(L)'
;MKRYLILALVLTATITVGTYAYTYSTTSAALGVSAAAEYIATTNATETQPYWESILIPVEDIENLSPDGVGTTTQLTPRPGTGEANWQDVDDTVGSPDEDTTRVQTDQTTYQKDTYALVNHNEGHGDITKVTVYFRIMRTDNTTGGQAKAVIRTYATDYEGSVQELTTSYLDYIQEWTLNPNTSDNWTWSEVDALEAGVSLRKEGIAGEVRCTQVYVEVTYQYIPLSGDVPTGDLFEIIPHNEYSGELTIKVYLADTGNLTKAYQSLNMELYLEGSVEAGETPNYRLLTLDNGSASFTLLGGGGSHTLSVIGGDYVIVSDNSSAWDEGWSVTPELYCEATQR
;
A
#
# COMPACT_ATOMS: atom_id res chain seq x y z
N MET A 1 50.36 -9.03 -8.98
CA MET A 1 49.50 -8.93 -7.79
C MET A 1 48.84 -7.56 -7.69
N LYS A 2 48.11 -7.09 -8.72
CA LYS A 2 47.42 -5.77 -8.70
C LYS A 2 46.08 -5.77 -9.48
N ARG A 3 45.41 -6.90 -9.65
CA ARG A 3 44.17 -6.97 -10.44
C ARG A 3 42.95 -7.48 -9.66
N TYR A 4 43.05 -7.74 -8.36
CA TYR A 4 41.90 -8.27 -7.57
C TYR A 4 41.34 -7.26 -6.57
N LEU A 5 41.85 -6.01 -6.56
CA LEU A 5 41.38 -5.00 -5.61
C LEU A 5 40.31 -4.06 -6.15
N ILE A 6 39.93 -4.17 -7.43
CA ILE A 6 38.94 -3.28 -8.06
C ILE A 6 37.55 -3.92 -8.10
N LEU A 7 37.45 -5.23 -7.90
CA LEU A 7 36.14 -5.92 -7.95
C LEU A 7 35.41 -5.96 -6.59
N ALA A 8 36.09 -5.64 -5.50
CA ALA A 8 35.49 -5.64 -4.17
C ALA A 8 34.92 -4.27 -3.78
N LEU A 9 35.20 -3.19 -4.52
CA LEU A 9 34.79 -1.83 -4.18
C LEU A 9 33.57 -1.36 -4.96
N VAL A 10 33.05 -2.14 -5.89
CA VAL A 10 31.83 -1.80 -6.64
C VAL A 10 30.59 -2.49 -6.05
N LEU A 11 30.76 -3.40 -5.10
CA LEU A 11 29.66 -4.13 -4.48
C LEU A 11 29.19 -3.55 -3.12
N THR A 12 29.79 -2.48 -2.64
CA THR A 12 29.44 -1.87 -1.36
C THR A 12 28.85 -0.46 -1.46
N ALA A 13 28.49 0.01 -2.66
CA ALA A 13 27.99 1.36 -2.86
C ALA A 13 26.53 1.45 -3.36
N THR A 14 25.75 0.37 -3.26
CA THR A 14 24.34 0.37 -3.70
C THR A 14 23.37 -0.24 -2.68
N ILE A 15 23.69 -0.18 -1.40
CA ILE A 15 22.75 -0.57 -0.36
C ILE A 15 22.72 0.52 0.70
N THR A 16 22.17 1.66 0.35
CA THR A 16 21.63 2.64 1.31
C THR A 16 20.67 3.56 0.56
N VAL A 17 19.60 2.99 0.07
CA VAL A 17 18.32 3.67 -0.05
C VAL A 17 17.38 2.73 0.68
N GLY A 18 16.84 3.20 1.80
CA GLY A 18 15.92 2.43 2.62
C GLY A 18 14.64 2.16 1.85
N THR A 19 14.67 1.09 1.12
CA THR A 19 13.50 0.32 0.84
C THR A 19 13.47 -0.73 1.93
N TYR A 20 12.46 -0.76 2.75
CA TYR A 20 11.97 -2.01 3.29
C TYR A 20 11.57 -2.84 2.06
N ALA A 21 12.59 -3.35 1.35
CA ALA A 21 12.39 -4.47 0.49
C ALA A 21 12.05 -5.59 1.46
N TYR A 22 10.76 -5.86 1.63
CA TYR A 22 10.34 -7.19 2.00
C TYR A 22 11.11 -8.11 1.07
N THR A 23 12.11 -8.80 1.59
CA THR A 23 12.82 -9.81 0.85
C THR A 23 11.84 -10.95 0.75
N TYR A 24 10.92 -10.85 -0.20
CA TYR A 24 10.21 -12.00 -0.70
C TYR A 24 11.30 -12.93 -1.24
N SER A 25 11.64 -13.94 -0.46
CA SER A 25 12.30 -15.05 -1.07
C SER A 25 11.26 -15.62 -2.03
N THR A 26 11.45 -15.42 -3.31
CA THR A 26 10.84 -16.26 -4.32
C THR A 26 11.36 -17.68 -4.08
N THR A 27 10.83 -18.35 -3.09
CA THR A 27 10.81 -19.78 -3.09
C THR A 27 9.75 -20.12 -4.13
N SER A 28 10.20 -20.26 -5.40
CA SER A 28 9.52 -21.16 -6.30
C SER A 28 9.06 -22.34 -5.44
N ALA A 29 7.76 -22.63 -5.42
CA ALA A 29 7.20 -23.73 -4.65
C ALA A 29 8.13 -24.93 -4.80
N ALA A 30 9.00 -25.14 -3.81
CA ALA A 30 9.90 -26.27 -3.83
C ALA A 30 9.02 -27.47 -3.49
N LEU A 31 8.54 -28.14 -4.51
CA LEU A 31 7.80 -29.37 -4.35
C LEU A 31 8.68 -30.37 -3.61
N GLY A 32 8.45 -30.49 -2.31
CA GLY A 32 8.95 -31.60 -1.51
C GLY A 32 8.13 -32.84 -1.81
N VAL A 33 8.40 -33.51 -2.92
CA VAL A 33 7.77 -34.79 -3.25
C VAL A 33 8.56 -35.88 -2.59
N SER A 34 8.16 -36.38 -1.42
CA SER A 34 8.90 -37.45 -0.75
C SER A 34 8.33 -38.85 -1.02
N ALA A 35 7.08 -39.08 -1.11
CA ALA A 35 6.52 -40.41 -1.39
C ALA A 35 5.77 -40.49 -2.72
N ALA A 36 5.42 -39.34 -3.29
CA ALA A 36 4.66 -39.24 -4.52
C ALA A 36 5.45 -39.66 -5.79
N ALA A 37 6.76 -39.59 -5.71
CA ALA A 37 7.62 -39.97 -6.84
C ALA A 37 7.44 -41.43 -7.33
N GLU A 38 6.85 -42.28 -6.54
CA GLU A 38 6.56 -43.66 -6.92
C GLU A 38 5.32 -43.79 -7.81
N TYR A 39 4.34 -42.88 -7.66
CA TYR A 39 3.03 -42.97 -8.33
C TYR A 39 2.76 -41.86 -9.32
N ILE A 40 3.29 -40.68 -9.06
CA ILE A 40 3.07 -39.48 -9.87
C ILE A 40 4.37 -38.71 -10.10
N ALA A 41 4.43 -38.00 -11.22
CA ALA A 41 5.33 -36.86 -11.42
C ALA A 41 4.57 -35.58 -11.28
N THR A 42 5.23 -34.53 -10.80
CA THR A 42 4.65 -33.20 -10.72
C THR A 42 5.56 -32.19 -11.38
N THR A 43 4.98 -31.24 -12.08
CA THR A 43 5.68 -30.10 -12.68
C THR A 43 4.93 -28.83 -12.34
N ASN A 44 5.63 -27.70 -12.27
CA ASN A 44 4.95 -26.42 -12.12
C ASN A 44 4.02 -26.20 -13.31
N ALA A 45 2.80 -25.74 -13.06
CA ALA A 45 1.90 -25.34 -14.11
C ALA A 45 2.55 -24.21 -14.92
N THR A 46 2.43 -24.28 -16.24
CA THR A 46 3.06 -23.32 -17.14
C THR A 46 2.25 -22.04 -17.32
N GLU A 47 0.99 -22.04 -16.89
CA GLU A 47 0.08 -20.91 -17.04
C GLU A 47 -0.43 -20.46 -15.67
N THR A 48 -0.46 -19.16 -15.45
CA THR A 48 -1.09 -18.44 -14.33
C THR A 48 -0.89 -19.05 -12.93
N GLN A 49 0.37 -19.21 -12.51
CA GLN A 49 0.66 -19.50 -11.10
C GLN A 49 -0.08 -18.49 -10.21
N PRO A 50 -0.84 -18.94 -9.19
CA PRO A 50 -1.39 -18.00 -8.23
C PRO A 50 -0.22 -17.28 -7.56
N TYR A 51 -0.18 -15.98 -7.72
CA TYR A 51 0.83 -15.16 -7.08
C TYR A 51 0.47 -15.02 -5.61
N TRP A 52 0.96 -15.93 -4.78
CA TRP A 52 0.82 -15.85 -3.33
C TRP A 52 1.41 -14.55 -2.76
N GLU A 53 2.36 -13.97 -3.47
CA GLU A 53 2.83 -12.61 -3.23
C GLU A 53 1.68 -11.59 -3.23
N SER A 54 0.58 -11.86 -3.94
CA SER A 54 -0.56 -10.95 -4.01
C SER A 54 -1.44 -10.91 -2.75
N ILE A 55 -1.37 -11.92 -1.88
CA ILE A 55 -2.09 -11.88 -0.58
C ILE A 55 -1.53 -10.79 0.33
N LEU A 56 -0.24 -10.46 0.15
CA LEU A 56 0.50 -9.55 1.00
C LEU A 56 0.95 -8.30 0.28
N ILE A 57 0.34 -7.98 -0.86
CA ILE A 57 0.61 -6.70 -1.55
C ILE A 57 0.02 -5.59 -0.67
N PRO A 58 0.85 -4.65 -0.21
CA PRO A 58 0.33 -3.46 0.44
C PRO A 58 -0.64 -2.73 -0.50
N VAL A 59 -1.80 -2.41 -0.01
CA VAL A 59 -2.75 -1.54 -0.68
C VAL A 59 -2.37 -0.12 -0.35
N GLU A 60 -2.28 0.73 -1.37
CA GLU A 60 -2.12 2.16 -1.18
C GLU A 60 -3.51 2.80 -1.02
N ASP A 61 -3.64 3.64 -0.02
CA ASP A 61 -4.84 4.42 0.23
C ASP A 61 -4.47 5.85 0.63
N ILE A 62 -5.45 6.72 0.70
CA ILE A 62 -5.28 8.14 1.03
C ILE A 62 -6.26 8.56 2.11
N GLU A 63 -5.82 9.47 2.97
CA GLU A 63 -6.69 10.21 3.89
C GLU A 63 -6.48 11.71 3.72
N ASN A 64 -7.59 12.45 3.64
CA ASN A 64 -7.56 13.91 3.51
C ASN A 64 -7.84 14.56 4.86
N LEU A 65 -6.96 15.46 5.27
CA LEU A 65 -7.04 16.20 6.53
C LEU A 65 -7.24 17.68 6.22
N SER A 66 -8.39 18.22 6.60
CA SER A 66 -8.72 19.62 6.42
C SER A 66 -8.34 20.45 7.65
N PRO A 67 -8.15 21.78 7.52
CA PRO A 67 -8.03 22.68 8.65
C PRO A 67 -9.23 22.56 9.59
N ASP A 68 -8.99 22.52 10.89
CA ASP A 68 -10.02 22.52 11.93
C ASP A 68 -9.71 23.49 13.09
N GLY A 69 -8.59 24.22 12.98
CA GLY A 69 -8.16 25.15 14.00
C GLY A 69 -7.10 26.14 13.55
N VAL A 70 -6.89 27.14 14.39
CA VAL A 70 -5.85 28.15 14.22
C VAL A 70 -4.49 27.49 14.48
N GLY A 71 -3.56 27.64 13.55
CA GLY A 71 -2.17 27.21 13.75
C GLY A 71 -1.31 28.26 14.46
N THR A 72 -0.02 28.02 14.48
CA THR A 72 0.96 28.87 15.18
C THR A 72 1.15 30.24 14.51
N THR A 73 0.97 30.33 13.20
CA THR A 73 1.21 31.57 12.43
C THR A 73 -0.09 32.01 11.74
N THR A 74 -0.44 33.31 11.91
CA THR A 74 -1.61 33.93 11.28
C THR A 74 -1.23 35.34 10.84
N GLN A 75 -0.80 35.49 9.60
CA GLN A 75 -0.35 36.76 8.99
C GLN A 75 -1.20 37.17 7.79
N LEU A 76 -1.95 36.23 7.21
CA LEU A 76 -2.87 36.52 6.13
C LEU A 76 -4.14 37.18 6.64
N THR A 77 -4.84 37.85 5.75
CA THR A 77 -6.09 38.54 6.09
C THR A 77 -7.27 37.70 5.56
N PRO A 78 -8.28 37.38 6.38
CA PRO A 78 -9.48 36.71 5.89
C PRO A 78 -10.24 37.62 4.92
N ARG A 79 -11.13 37.06 4.14
CA ARG A 79 -12.01 37.84 3.28
C ARG A 79 -12.78 38.89 4.11
N PRO A 80 -12.81 40.18 3.70
CA PRO A 80 -13.54 41.20 4.41
C PRO A 80 -15.03 40.86 4.56
N GLY A 81 -15.51 40.80 5.79
CA GLY A 81 -16.92 40.60 6.13
C GLY A 81 -17.37 39.21 6.51
N THR A 82 -16.49 38.18 6.45
CA THR A 82 -16.84 36.87 6.98
C THR A 82 -16.88 36.85 8.49
N GLY A 83 -15.93 37.53 9.15
CA GLY A 83 -15.82 37.55 10.61
C GLY A 83 -15.38 36.21 11.21
N GLU A 84 -14.96 35.26 10.34
CA GLU A 84 -14.51 33.92 10.67
C GLU A 84 -13.00 33.89 10.91
N ALA A 85 -12.50 32.82 11.49
CA ALA A 85 -11.06 32.62 11.63
C ALA A 85 -10.47 32.15 10.28
N ASN A 86 -9.20 32.48 9.99
CA ASN A 86 -8.57 32.23 8.72
C ASN A 86 -8.64 30.74 8.28
N TRP A 87 -8.65 29.80 9.21
CA TRP A 87 -8.76 28.38 8.87
C TRP A 87 -10.14 28.03 8.29
N GLN A 88 -11.21 28.70 8.70
CA GLN A 88 -12.58 28.54 8.19
C GLN A 88 -12.77 29.16 6.78
N ASP A 89 -11.84 30.00 6.38
CA ASP A 89 -11.83 30.61 5.04
C ASP A 89 -11.07 29.74 4.00
N VAL A 90 -10.52 28.56 4.43
CA VAL A 90 -9.75 27.66 3.57
C VAL A 90 -10.05 26.17 3.82
N ASP A 91 -11.08 25.84 4.62
CA ASP A 91 -11.46 24.48 4.99
C ASP A 91 -12.51 23.85 4.06
N ASP A 92 -12.68 24.38 2.87
CA ASP A 92 -13.63 23.87 1.88
C ASP A 92 -13.53 22.36 1.72
N THR A 93 -14.68 21.73 1.49
CA THR A 93 -14.72 20.30 1.19
C THR A 93 -13.83 19.97 0.01
N VAL A 94 -12.98 18.96 0.15
CA VAL A 94 -12.07 18.49 -0.91
C VAL A 94 -12.85 18.23 -2.21
N GLY A 95 -12.39 18.83 -3.30
CA GLY A 95 -13.05 18.76 -4.61
C GLY A 95 -14.25 19.70 -4.80
N SER A 96 -14.57 20.55 -3.81
CA SER A 96 -15.69 21.49 -3.90
C SER A 96 -15.32 22.87 -3.33
N PRO A 97 -14.25 23.50 -3.85
CA PRO A 97 -13.83 24.83 -3.39
C PRO A 97 -14.87 25.89 -3.76
N ASP A 98 -15.07 26.87 -2.87
CA ASP A 98 -16.07 27.93 -3.06
C ASP A 98 -15.49 29.25 -3.59
N GLU A 99 -14.21 29.22 -3.95
CA GLU A 99 -13.47 30.29 -4.64
C GLU A 99 -13.46 31.60 -3.81
N ASP A 100 -14.07 32.66 -4.33
CA ASP A 100 -14.10 33.98 -3.70
C ASP A 100 -15.12 34.08 -2.54
N THR A 101 -15.85 33.04 -2.22
CA THR A 101 -16.85 33.06 -1.14
C THR A 101 -16.17 33.08 0.23
N THR A 102 -15.22 32.17 0.44
CA THR A 102 -14.30 32.20 1.58
C THR A 102 -12.86 32.16 1.09
N ARG A 103 -11.98 32.89 1.71
CA ARG A 103 -10.55 32.90 1.35
C ARG A 103 -9.70 33.69 2.33
N VAL A 104 -8.43 33.35 2.40
CA VAL A 104 -7.39 34.23 2.95
C VAL A 104 -6.64 34.94 1.83
N GLN A 105 -6.06 36.11 2.12
CA GLN A 105 -5.41 36.92 1.12
C GLN A 105 -4.28 37.77 1.67
N THR A 106 -3.42 38.27 0.78
CA THR A 106 -2.41 39.30 1.10
C THR A 106 -2.20 40.26 -0.08
N ASP A 107 -1.97 41.53 0.24
CA ASP A 107 -1.51 42.56 -0.67
C ASP A 107 -0.02 42.94 -0.44
N GLN A 108 0.68 42.17 0.38
CA GLN A 108 2.06 42.43 0.72
C GLN A 108 3.04 41.88 -0.33
N THR A 109 4.14 42.59 -0.53
CA THR A 109 5.25 42.14 -1.41
C THR A 109 6.27 41.24 -0.71
N THR A 110 6.18 41.15 0.62
CA THR A 110 6.89 40.16 1.45
C THR A 110 5.97 39.00 1.76
N TYR A 111 6.53 37.83 1.83
CA TYR A 111 5.77 36.63 2.19
C TYR A 111 5.03 36.82 3.53
N GLN A 112 3.73 36.55 3.50
CA GLN A 112 2.86 36.44 4.67
C GLN A 112 2.41 35.00 4.75
N LYS A 113 2.38 34.45 5.96
CA LYS A 113 2.20 33.03 6.21
C LYS A 113 1.03 32.79 7.16
N ASP A 114 0.24 31.78 6.86
CA ASP A 114 -0.68 31.16 7.80
C ASP A 114 -0.36 29.66 7.89
N THR A 115 -0.47 29.12 9.09
CA THR A 115 -0.53 27.68 9.35
C THR A 115 -1.82 27.37 10.08
N TYR A 116 -2.35 26.17 9.88
CA TYR A 116 -3.62 25.71 10.43
C TYR A 116 -3.40 24.36 11.10
N ALA A 117 -4.02 24.16 12.27
CA ALA A 117 -4.19 22.83 12.83
C ALA A 117 -5.13 22.03 11.93
N LEU A 118 -4.87 20.73 11.81
CA LEU A 118 -5.64 19.82 10.97
C LEU A 118 -6.49 18.90 11.83
N VAL A 119 -7.56 18.36 11.26
CA VAL A 119 -8.26 17.23 11.88
C VAL A 119 -7.27 16.08 12.10
N ASN A 120 -7.42 15.35 13.20
CA ASN A 120 -6.62 14.13 13.39
C ASN A 120 -7.02 13.07 12.39
N HIS A 121 -6.08 12.18 12.03
CA HIS A 121 -6.40 11.01 11.23
C HIS A 121 -7.47 10.15 11.93
N ASN A 122 -8.28 9.49 11.13
CA ASN A 122 -9.36 8.61 11.61
C ASN A 122 -9.31 7.22 11.00
N GLU A 123 -9.00 7.15 9.71
CA GLU A 123 -9.00 5.90 8.94
C GLU A 123 -7.59 5.41 8.62
N GLY A 124 -6.63 6.32 8.56
CA GLY A 124 -5.25 6.03 8.21
C GLY A 124 -4.57 5.07 9.19
N HIS A 125 -3.88 4.08 8.62
CA HIS A 125 -3.12 3.06 9.35
C HIS A 125 -2.01 2.51 8.46
N GLY A 126 -1.09 1.74 9.04
CA GLY A 126 0.07 1.24 8.28
C GLY A 126 1.14 2.31 8.07
N ASP A 127 1.90 2.17 7.00
CA ASP A 127 3.09 2.98 6.73
C ASP A 127 2.76 4.18 5.86
N ILE A 128 3.03 5.38 6.34
CA ILE A 128 2.87 6.59 5.56
C ILE A 128 4.01 6.68 4.53
N THR A 129 3.64 6.78 3.26
CA THR A 129 4.58 6.90 2.15
C THR A 129 4.83 8.35 1.74
N LYS A 130 3.83 9.23 1.98
CA LYS A 130 3.91 10.63 1.56
C LYS A 130 2.88 11.49 2.25
N VAL A 131 3.26 12.73 2.54
CA VAL A 131 2.37 13.83 2.97
C VAL A 131 2.39 14.90 1.89
N THR A 132 1.22 15.25 1.36
CA THR A 132 1.07 16.24 0.28
C THR A 132 0.17 17.38 0.74
N VAL A 133 0.66 18.62 0.68
CA VAL A 133 -0.18 19.80 0.89
C VAL A 133 -0.75 20.25 -0.45
N TYR A 134 -2.07 20.33 -0.53
CA TYR A 134 -2.83 20.91 -1.61
C TYR A 134 -3.24 22.32 -1.24
N PHE A 135 -3.17 23.25 -2.15
CA PHE A 135 -3.63 24.60 -1.96
C PHE A 135 -4.15 25.21 -3.27
N ARG A 136 -5.36 25.77 -3.19
CA ARG A 136 -6.05 26.39 -4.32
C ARG A 136 -5.94 27.88 -4.27
N ILE A 137 -5.34 28.48 -5.29
CA ILE A 137 -4.82 29.84 -5.18
C ILE A 137 -4.80 30.58 -6.53
N MET A 138 -4.95 31.89 -6.46
CA MET A 138 -4.81 32.81 -7.61
C MET A 138 -4.15 34.12 -7.23
N ARG A 139 -3.75 34.92 -8.22
CA ARG A 139 -3.48 36.34 -8.12
C ARG A 139 -4.57 37.16 -8.84
N THR A 140 -4.89 38.35 -8.35
CA THR A 140 -5.95 39.18 -8.93
C THR A 140 -5.45 40.13 -10.02
N ASP A 141 -4.17 40.48 -10.01
CA ASP A 141 -3.58 41.39 -11.00
C ASP A 141 -2.96 40.61 -12.17
N ASN A 142 -3.25 41.03 -13.38
CA ASN A 142 -2.72 40.44 -14.62
C ASN A 142 -1.42 41.09 -15.14
N THR A 143 -0.97 42.16 -14.52
CA THR A 143 0.19 42.95 -14.96
C THR A 143 1.46 42.63 -14.14
N THR A 144 1.29 42.19 -12.93
CA THR A 144 2.38 41.81 -12.03
C THR A 144 2.22 40.38 -11.56
N GLY A 145 3.29 39.78 -11.05
CA GLY A 145 3.28 38.39 -10.56
C GLY A 145 2.68 38.25 -9.16
N GLY A 146 2.53 37.02 -8.75
CA GLY A 146 2.25 36.60 -7.38
C GLY A 146 2.83 35.22 -7.14
N GLN A 147 3.28 34.98 -5.95
CA GLN A 147 3.95 33.74 -5.59
C GLN A 147 3.37 33.13 -4.33
N ALA A 148 3.40 31.82 -4.27
CA ALA A 148 3.00 31.04 -3.13
C ALA A 148 3.98 29.89 -2.86
N LYS A 149 3.96 29.42 -1.63
CA LYS A 149 4.61 28.21 -1.18
C LYS A 149 3.64 27.47 -0.24
N ALA A 150 3.61 26.16 -0.31
CA ALA A 150 3.07 25.38 0.79
C ALA A 150 3.96 25.51 2.02
N VAL A 151 3.38 25.39 3.17
CA VAL A 151 4.08 25.36 4.46
C VAL A 151 3.57 24.20 5.28
N ILE A 152 4.48 23.48 5.87
CA ILE A 152 4.18 22.54 6.96
C ILE A 152 4.98 22.96 8.21
N ARG A 153 4.40 22.69 9.37
CA ARG A 153 5.05 22.87 10.65
C ARG A 153 5.02 21.56 11.42
N THR A 154 6.19 21.02 11.65
CA THR A 154 6.41 19.81 12.44
C THR A 154 7.53 20.05 13.44
N TYR A 155 7.46 19.47 14.64
CA TYR A 155 8.41 19.69 15.73
C TYR A 155 8.72 21.18 15.99
N ALA A 156 7.69 22.02 15.95
CA ALA A 156 7.77 23.46 16.13
C ALA A 156 8.67 24.20 15.11
N THR A 157 8.97 23.60 13.97
CA THR A 157 9.77 24.17 12.88
C THR A 157 8.95 24.23 11.59
N ASP A 158 9.02 25.38 10.90
CA ASP A 158 8.34 25.59 9.62
C ASP A 158 9.26 25.14 8.47
N TYR A 159 8.66 24.38 7.55
CA TYR A 159 9.29 23.96 6.29
C TYR A 159 8.47 24.46 5.12
N GLU A 160 9.08 25.27 4.27
CA GLU A 160 8.43 25.84 3.10
C GLU A 160 8.76 25.01 1.86
N GLY A 161 7.76 24.77 1.03
CA GLY A 161 7.91 24.13 -0.25
C GLY A 161 8.52 25.02 -1.33
N SER A 162 8.50 24.53 -2.56
CA SER A 162 8.96 25.25 -3.72
C SER A 162 8.08 26.46 -4.03
N VAL A 163 8.66 27.51 -4.61
CA VAL A 163 7.90 28.68 -5.08
C VAL A 163 7.03 28.29 -6.26
N GLN A 164 5.75 28.64 -6.17
CA GLN A 164 4.77 28.53 -7.25
C GLN A 164 4.46 29.92 -7.82
N GLU A 165 4.56 30.05 -9.13
CA GLU A 165 4.14 31.26 -9.86
C GLU A 165 2.64 31.18 -10.14
N LEU A 166 1.90 32.23 -9.79
CA LEU A 166 0.46 32.20 -9.79
C LEU A 166 -0.15 32.75 -11.08
N THR A 167 -1.31 32.20 -11.44
CA THR A 167 -2.15 32.68 -12.54
C THR A 167 -3.26 33.59 -12.04
N THR A 168 -4.00 34.21 -12.95
CA THR A 168 -5.18 35.02 -12.62
C THR A 168 -6.47 34.21 -12.48
N SER A 169 -6.38 32.90 -12.55
CA SER A 169 -7.48 31.98 -12.25
C SER A 169 -7.06 31.09 -11.08
N TYR A 170 -8.01 30.67 -10.28
CA TYR A 170 -7.77 29.68 -9.25
C TYR A 170 -7.27 28.37 -9.89
N LEU A 171 -6.14 27.90 -9.40
CA LEU A 171 -5.56 26.62 -9.76
C LEU A 171 -5.12 25.90 -8.49
N ASP A 172 -5.12 24.58 -8.57
CA ASP A 172 -4.60 23.72 -7.52
C ASP A 172 -3.09 23.57 -7.68
N TYR A 173 -2.37 23.75 -6.59
CA TYR A 173 -0.94 23.53 -6.49
C TYR A 173 -0.67 22.50 -5.39
N ILE A 174 0.41 21.78 -5.52
CA ILE A 174 0.80 20.74 -4.57
C ILE A 174 2.26 20.88 -4.14
N GLN A 175 2.54 20.41 -2.94
CA GLN A 175 3.90 20.17 -2.44
C GLN A 175 3.93 18.87 -1.67
N GLU A 176 4.86 18.01 -2.03
CA GLU A 176 5.02 16.69 -1.42
C GLU A 176 6.22 16.64 -0.48
N TRP A 177 6.08 15.86 0.60
CA TRP A 177 7.15 15.47 1.52
C TRP A 177 7.07 13.97 1.75
N THR A 178 7.99 13.22 1.14
CA THR A 178 8.08 11.75 1.32
C THR A 178 8.68 11.36 2.67
N LEU A 179 9.47 12.24 3.26
CA LEU A 179 10.05 12.09 4.59
C LEU A 179 9.67 13.31 5.44
N ASN A 180 9.60 13.12 6.75
CA ASN A 180 9.45 14.24 7.66
C ASN A 180 10.73 15.10 7.59
N PRO A 181 10.65 16.38 7.18
CA PRO A 181 11.83 17.20 6.96
C PRO A 181 12.57 17.57 8.27
N ASN A 182 11.96 17.35 9.43
CA ASN A 182 12.62 17.57 10.72
C ASN A 182 13.51 16.40 11.11
N THR A 183 13.02 15.18 10.96
CA THR A 183 13.70 13.94 11.38
C THR A 183 14.52 13.32 10.25
N SER A 184 14.12 13.53 8.99
CA SER A 184 14.60 12.84 7.80
C SER A 184 14.24 11.36 7.77
N ASP A 185 13.27 10.94 8.58
CA ASP A 185 12.69 9.59 8.64
C ASP A 185 11.31 9.56 7.99
N ASN A 186 10.74 8.38 7.86
CA ASN A 186 9.35 8.22 7.44
C ASN A 186 8.41 8.93 8.41
N TRP A 187 7.30 9.42 7.89
CA TRP A 187 6.24 10.01 8.70
C TRP A 187 5.60 8.97 9.61
N THR A 188 5.21 9.38 10.80
CA THR A 188 4.35 8.62 11.71
C THR A 188 2.98 9.28 11.83
N TRP A 189 1.94 8.50 12.14
CA TRP A 189 0.59 9.05 12.35
C TRP A 189 0.53 10.07 13.48
N SER A 190 1.30 9.86 14.54
CA SER A 190 1.40 10.85 15.63
C SER A 190 2.05 12.17 15.20
N GLU A 191 2.95 12.16 14.23
CA GLU A 191 3.53 13.37 13.64
C GLU A 191 2.54 14.06 12.71
N VAL A 192 1.72 13.30 12.00
CA VAL A 192 0.62 13.81 11.17
C VAL A 192 -0.45 14.46 12.03
N ASP A 193 -0.85 13.86 13.15
CA ASP A 193 -1.81 14.46 14.10
C ASP A 193 -1.31 15.76 14.74
N ALA A 194 0.00 15.91 14.84
CA ALA A 194 0.61 17.12 15.38
C ALA A 194 1.03 18.14 14.28
N LEU A 195 0.71 17.84 13.02
CA LEU A 195 1.09 18.66 11.87
C LEU A 195 0.22 19.92 11.79
N GLU A 196 0.85 21.05 11.51
CA GLU A 196 0.15 22.20 10.95
C GLU A 196 0.52 22.30 9.46
N ALA A 197 -0.46 22.64 8.63
CA ALA A 197 -0.23 22.93 7.22
C ALA A 197 -0.83 24.29 6.85
N GLY A 198 -0.29 24.87 5.78
CA GLY A 198 -0.77 26.18 5.35
C GLY A 198 -0.03 26.70 4.13
N VAL A 199 -0.05 28.01 3.97
CA VAL A 199 0.50 28.71 2.81
C VAL A 199 1.30 29.94 3.20
N SER A 200 2.29 30.28 2.38
CA SER A 200 3.10 31.48 2.44
C SER A 200 2.94 32.23 1.12
N LEU A 201 2.33 33.41 1.15
CA LEU A 201 1.87 34.16 -0.01
C LEU A 201 2.54 35.50 -0.13
N ARG A 202 2.83 35.95 -1.34
CA ARG A 202 3.17 37.35 -1.64
C ARG A 202 2.69 37.77 -3.02
N LYS A 203 2.38 39.05 -3.19
CA LYS A 203 2.27 39.63 -4.53
C LYS A 203 3.63 40.12 -5.04
N GLU A 204 3.71 40.29 -6.33
CA GLU A 204 4.80 40.99 -6.99
C GLU A 204 4.25 42.32 -7.60
N GLY A 205 4.94 43.42 -7.36
CA GLY A 205 4.51 44.73 -7.83
C GLY A 205 3.55 45.46 -6.89
N ILE A 206 2.91 46.54 -7.42
CA ILE A 206 2.18 47.51 -6.62
C ILE A 206 0.67 47.28 -6.57
N ALA A 207 0.11 46.50 -7.46
CA ALA A 207 -1.33 46.28 -7.59
C ALA A 207 -1.72 44.84 -7.25
N GLY A 208 -3.01 44.64 -7.02
CA GLY A 208 -3.59 43.32 -6.80
C GLY A 208 -3.28 42.70 -5.44
N GLU A 209 -3.75 41.50 -5.28
CA GLU A 209 -3.57 40.64 -4.10
C GLU A 209 -3.43 39.18 -4.54
N VAL A 210 -2.93 38.33 -3.64
CA VAL A 210 -2.90 36.88 -3.78
C VAL A 210 -3.95 36.29 -2.84
N ARG A 211 -4.74 35.34 -3.33
CA ARG A 211 -5.88 34.73 -2.66
C ARG A 211 -5.72 33.23 -2.61
N CYS A 212 -6.01 32.63 -1.47
CA CYS A 212 -6.09 31.19 -1.26
C CYS A 212 -7.47 30.84 -0.69
N THR A 213 -8.20 29.93 -1.34
CA THR A 213 -9.55 29.52 -0.95
C THR A 213 -9.59 28.15 -0.29
N GLN A 214 -8.61 27.30 -0.52
CA GLN A 214 -8.59 25.95 0.06
C GLN A 214 -7.17 25.51 0.38
N VAL A 215 -7.03 24.87 1.53
CA VAL A 215 -5.83 24.14 1.94
C VAL A 215 -6.28 22.80 2.54
N TYR A 216 -5.63 21.72 2.17
CA TYR A 216 -5.77 20.44 2.84
C TYR A 216 -4.50 19.61 2.70
N VAL A 217 -4.38 18.60 3.52
CA VAL A 217 -3.29 17.62 3.46
C VAL A 217 -3.85 16.29 3.03
N GLU A 218 -3.23 15.68 2.02
CA GLU A 218 -3.44 14.29 1.65
C GLU A 218 -2.30 13.47 2.21
N VAL A 219 -2.63 12.48 3.02
CA VAL A 219 -1.68 11.49 3.54
C VAL A 219 -1.84 10.23 2.71
N THR A 220 -0.79 9.87 1.97
CA THR A 220 -0.74 8.59 1.24
C THR A 220 -0.07 7.56 2.12
N TYR A 221 -0.69 6.41 2.30
CA TYR A 221 -0.18 5.34 3.16
C TYR A 221 -0.40 3.96 2.52
N GLN A 222 0.35 3.00 3.00
CA GLN A 222 0.24 1.61 2.58
C GLN A 222 -0.03 0.72 3.78
N TYR A 223 -0.91 -0.24 3.59
CA TYR A 223 -1.22 -1.24 4.61
C TYR A 223 -1.53 -2.59 3.96
N ILE A 224 -1.38 -3.66 4.73
CA ILE A 224 -1.83 -4.98 4.31
C ILE A 224 -3.27 -5.15 4.79
N PRO A 225 -4.22 -5.41 3.89
CA PRO A 225 -5.61 -5.65 4.28
C PRO A 225 -5.71 -6.80 5.29
N LEU A 226 -6.47 -6.60 6.36
CA LEU A 226 -6.67 -7.62 7.39
C LEU A 226 -7.43 -8.85 6.89
N SER A 227 -8.10 -8.75 5.75
CA SER A 227 -8.80 -9.85 5.11
C SER A 227 -8.92 -9.61 3.61
N GLY A 228 -9.08 -10.67 2.84
CA GLY A 228 -9.24 -10.59 1.39
C GLY A 228 -9.47 -11.95 0.77
N ASP A 229 -9.55 -11.95 -0.56
CA ASP A 229 -9.69 -13.15 -1.35
C ASP A 229 -8.33 -13.81 -1.61
N VAL A 230 -8.30 -15.13 -1.58
CA VAL A 230 -7.13 -15.90 -1.98
C VAL A 230 -6.96 -15.80 -3.50
N PRO A 231 -5.75 -15.50 -4.01
CA PRO A 231 -5.50 -15.47 -5.44
C PRO A 231 -5.79 -16.79 -6.11
N THR A 232 -6.46 -16.73 -7.27
CA THR A 232 -6.77 -17.91 -8.08
C THR A 232 -5.70 -18.16 -9.13
N GLY A 233 -5.49 -19.43 -9.50
CA GLY A 233 -4.56 -19.84 -10.57
C GLY A 233 -4.12 -21.27 -10.43
N ASP A 234 -3.40 -21.73 -11.44
CA ASP A 234 -2.88 -23.08 -11.50
C ASP A 234 -1.62 -23.22 -10.65
N LEU A 235 -1.57 -24.26 -9.83
CA LEU A 235 -0.44 -24.54 -8.94
C LEU A 235 0.61 -25.40 -9.64
N PHE A 236 0.20 -26.59 -10.02
CA PHE A 236 1.09 -27.57 -10.69
C PHE A 236 0.30 -28.65 -11.42
N GLU A 237 0.97 -29.32 -12.32
CA GLU A 237 0.45 -30.49 -13.01
C GLU A 237 0.80 -31.77 -12.26
N ILE A 238 -0.15 -32.66 -12.16
CA ILE A 238 -0.02 -34.01 -11.59
C ILE A 238 -0.10 -35.01 -12.74
N ILE A 239 0.94 -35.81 -12.92
CA ILE A 239 1.04 -36.81 -14.01
C ILE A 239 1.15 -38.20 -13.38
N PRO A 240 0.05 -38.98 -13.32
CA PRO A 240 0.11 -40.36 -12.88
C PRO A 240 1.04 -41.19 -13.79
N HIS A 241 1.84 -42.06 -13.21
CA HIS A 241 2.65 -42.99 -14.00
C HIS A 241 1.77 -43.97 -14.77
N ASN A 242 2.08 -44.22 -16.04
CA ASN A 242 1.31 -45.08 -16.95
C ASN A 242 1.14 -46.52 -16.47
N GLU A 243 1.97 -46.96 -15.55
CA GLU A 243 1.96 -48.30 -14.97
C GLU A 243 0.82 -48.53 -14.00
N TYR A 244 0.21 -47.44 -13.53
CA TYR A 244 -0.90 -47.47 -12.59
C TYR A 244 -2.24 -47.26 -13.29
N SER A 245 -3.06 -48.30 -13.31
CA SER A 245 -4.43 -48.24 -13.84
C SER A 245 -5.53 -48.18 -12.78
N GLY A 246 -5.14 -48.10 -11.50
CA GLY A 246 -6.04 -48.04 -10.35
C GLY A 246 -6.37 -46.61 -9.91
N GLU A 247 -7.09 -46.51 -8.79
CA GLU A 247 -7.37 -45.23 -8.17
C GLU A 247 -6.15 -44.75 -7.32
N LEU A 248 -5.85 -43.48 -7.44
CA LEU A 248 -4.85 -42.77 -6.61
C LEU A 248 -5.57 -41.80 -5.67
N THR A 249 -5.18 -41.74 -4.44
CA THR A 249 -5.53 -40.64 -3.52
C THR A 249 -4.46 -39.58 -3.61
N ILE A 250 -4.82 -38.42 -4.07
CA ILE A 250 -3.96 -37.23 -4.13
C ILE A 250 -4.27 -36.40 -2.89
N LYS A 251 -3.33 -36.27 -1.99
CA LYS A 251 -3.45 -35.44 -0.80
C LYS A 251 -2.62 -34.17 -0.99
N VAL A 252 -3.28 -33.03 -0.85
CA VAL A 252 -2.66 -31.70 -0.85
C VAL A 252 -2.69 -31.15 0.55
N TYR A 253 -1.59 -30.63 1.05
CA TYR A 253 -1.52 -30.09 2.41
C TYR A 253 -0.63 -28.85 2.51
N LEU A 254 -0.92 -28.05 3.53
CA LEU A 254 -0.12 -26.89 3.91
C LEU A 254 1.13 -27.33 4.68
N ALA A 255 2.27 -26.83 4.23
CA ALA A 255 3.49 -26.90 5.00
C ALA A 255 3.49 -25.87 6.11
N ASP A 256 4.24 -26.16 7.17
CA ASP A 256 4.55 -25.24 8.27
C ASP A 256 3.33 -24.46 8.82
N THR A 257 2.22 -25.17 9.04
CA THR A 257 1.00 -24.59 9.59
C THR A 257 1.24 -23.84 10.90
N GLY A 258 2.29 -24.21 11.67
CA GLY A 258 2.66 -23.55 12.91
C GLY A 258 3.13 -22.10 12.75
N ASN A 259 3.76 -21.74 11.62
CA ASN A 259 4.11 -20.35 11.32
C ASN A 259 2.95 -19.64 10.63
N LEU A 260 2.20 -20.31 9.77
CA LEU A 260 1.02 -19.74 9.15
C LEU A 260 -0.03 -19.29 10.18
N THR A 261 -0.26 -20.06 11.25
CA THR A 261 -1.19 -19.68 12.32
C THR A 261 -0.75 -18.46 13.15
N LYS A 262 0.50 -18.05 13.02
CA LYS A 262 0.97 -16.80 13.63
C LYS A 262 0.63 -15.58 12.77
N ALA A 263 0.54 -15.74 11.46
CA ALA A 263 0.25 -14.68 10.50
C ALA A 263 -1.24 -14.61 10.14
N TYR A 264 -1.89 -15.75 10.02
CA TYR A 264 -3.29 -15.84 9.62
C TYR A 264 -4.17 -16.30 10.77
N GLN A 265 -5.26 -15.58 11.02
CA GLN A 265 -6.35 -16.02 11.87
C GLN A 265 -7.16 -17.13 11.17
N SER A 266 -7.38 -16.97 9.87
CA SER A 266 -7.95 -17.98 8.99
C SER A 266 -7.30 -17.90 7.61
N LEU A 267 -7.18 -19.04 6.95
CA LEU A 267 -6.80 -19.16 5.56
C LEU A 267 -7.59 -20.33 4.99
N ASN A 268 -8.46 -20.03 4.03
CA ASN A 268 -9.35 -20.97 3.36
C ASN A 268 -9.03 -20.96 1.87
N MET A 269 -8.70 -22.08 1.29
CA MET A 269 -8.39 -22.22 -0.12
C MET A 269 -9.32 -23.23 -0.76
N GLU A 270 -10.01 -22.85 -1.81
CA GLU A 270 -10.80 -23.74 -2.63
C GLU A 270 -9.90 -24.33 -3.72
N LEU A 271 -9.59 -25.62 -3.58
CA LEU A 271 -8.73 -26.36 -4.51
C LEU A 271 -9.57 -27.18 -5.47
N TYR A 272 -9.19 -27.17 -6.74
CA TYR A 272 -9.77 -27.98 -7.79
C TYR A 272 -8.68 -28.81 -8.48
N LEU A 273 -8.94 -30.12 -8.63
CA LEU A 273 -8.08 -31.00 -9.40
C LEU A 273 -8.83 -31.48 -10.65
N GLU A 274 -8.33 -31.10 -11.82
CA GLU A 274 -8.85 -31.53 -13.10
C GLU A 274 -8.86 -33.06 -13.21
N GLY A 275 -9.97 -33.61 -13.71
CA GLY A 275 -10.11 -35.07 -13.92
C GLY A 275 -10.23 -35.88 -12.62
N SER A 276 -10.32 -35.26 -11.45
CA SER A 276 -10.61 -35.98 -10.21
C SER A 276 -11.99 -36.62 -10.27
N VAL A 277 -12.09 -37.86 -9.78
CA VAL A 277 -13.31 -38.65 -9.78
C VAL A 277 -13.92 -38.56 -8.39
N GLU A 278 -15.16 -38.14 -8.34
CA GLU A 278 -15.92 -38.11 -7.10
C GLU A 278 -17.22 -38.86 -7.22
N ALA A 279 -17.53 -39.63 -6.22
CA ALA A 279 -18.79 -40.33 -6.11
C ALA A 279 -19.89 -39.31 -5.73
N GLY A 280 -20.49 -38.67 -6.72
CA GLY A 280 -21.86 -38.14 -6.57
C GLY A 280 -22.04 -36.66 -6.28
N GLU A 281 -21.01 -35.80 -6.25
CA GLU A 281 -21.19 -34.36 -5.99
C GLU A 281 -20.45 -33.46 -7.01
N THR A 282 -21.12 -32.42 -7.46
CA THR A 282 -20.52 -31.28 -8.18
C THR A 282 -20.71 -30.03 -7.30
N PRO A 283 -19.66 -29.19 -7.14
CA PRO A 283 -18.38 -29.14 -7.87
C PRO A 283 -17.26 -29.98 -7.22
N ASN A 284 -16.31 -30.45 -8.06
CA ASN A 284 -15.13 -31.22 -7.67
C ASN A 284 -14.05 -30.35 -6.99
N TYR A 285 -14.42 -29.52 -6.02
CA TYR A 285 -13.46 -28.75 -5.27
C TYR A 285 -13.36 -29.26 -3.83
N ARG A 286 -12.23 -28.95 -3.20
CA ARG A 286 -11.96 -29.25 -1.78
C ARG A 286 -11.52 -27.99 -1.09
N LEU A 287 -12.05 -27.79 0.11
CA LEU A 287 -11.63 -26.72 0.99
C LEU A 287 -10.40 -27.17 1.81
N LEU A 288 -9.31 -26.46 1.63
CA LEU A 288 -8.09 -26.57 2.42
C LEU A 288 -8.05 -25.38 3.37
N THR A 289 -7.97 -25.64 4.67
CA THR A 289 -7.94 -24.59 5.70
C THR A 289 -6.73 -24.79 6.62
N LEU A 290 -6.38 -23.75 7.39
CA LEU A 290 -5.36 -23.88 8.44
C LEU A 290 -5.70 -24.97 9.42
N ASP A 291 -6.97 -25.12 9.79
CA ASP A 291 -7.42 -26.05 10.81
C ASP A 291 -7.34 -27.50 10.32
N ASN A 292 -7.74 -27.79 9.08
CA ASN A 292 -7.70 -29.14 8.55
C ASN A 292 -6.35 -29.50 7.91
N GLY A 293 -5.54 -28.50 7.54
CA GLY A 293 -4.18 -28.64 7.03
C GLY A 293 -4.03 -29.45 5.76
N SER A 294 -5.10 -30.11 5.27
CA SER A 294 -5.02 -30.94 4.04
C SER A 294 -6.38 -31.14 3.37
N ALA A 295 -6.33 -31.37 2.05
CA ALA A 295 -7.43 -31.76 1.19
C ALA A 295 -7.05 -33.00 0.39
N SER A 296 -8.02 -33.86 0.05
CA SER A 296 -7.76 -35.11 -0.71
C SER A 296 -8.68 -35.24 -1.89
N PHE A 297 -8.11 -35.68 -3.02
CA PHE A 297 -8.80 -35.97 -4.26
C PHE A 297 -8.60 -37.42 -4.66
N THR A 298 -9.50 -37.99 -5.44
CA THR A 298 -9.33 -39.27 -6.09
C THR A 298 -9.06 -39.06 -7.57
N LEU A 299 -7.97 -39.62 -8.08
CA LEU A 299 -7.58 -39.55 -9.49
C LEU A 299 -7.46 -40.96 -10.06
N LEU A 300 -7.95 -41.17 -11.28
CA LEU A 300 -7.76 -42.42 -11.95
C LEU A 300 -6.35 -42.45 -12.52
N GLY A 301 -5.62 -43.54 -12.29
CA GLY A 301 -4.35 -43.79 -12.94
C GLY A 301 -4.52 -44.06 -14.44
N GLY A 302 -3.41 -44.09 -15.17
CA GLY A 302 -3.43 -44.45 -16.61
C GLY A 302 -2.85 -43.36 -17.52
N GLY A 303 -2.16 -42.38 -16.95
CA GLY A 303 -1.48 -41.31 -17.71
C GLY A 303 -2.38 -40.15 -18.01
N GLY A 304 -1.79 -39.07 -18.51
CA GLY A 304 -2.39 -37.78 -18.71
C GLY A 304 -1.90 -36.77 -17.68
N SER A 305 -1.96 -35.50 -18.03
CA SER A 305 -1.67 -34.40 -17.10
C SER A 305 -2.95 -33.87 -16.52
N HIS A 306 -2.97 -33.57 -15.23
CA HIS A 306 -4.10 -33.05 -14.49
C HIS A 306 -3.66 -31.84 -13.72
N THR A 307 -4.32 -30.71 -13.92
CA THR A 307 -3.95 -29.46 -13.26
C THR A 307 -4.62 -29.34 -11.89
N LEU A 308 -3.84 -29.04 -10.86
CA LEU A 308 -4.31 -28.61 -9.58
C LEU A 308 -4.34 -27.08 -9.54
N SER A 309 -5.49 -26.51 -9.24
CA SER A 309 -5.70 -25.06 -9.23
C SER A 309 -6.28 -24.60 -7.90
N VAL A 310 -5.99 -23.36 -7.53
CA VAL A 310 -6.79 -22.60 -6.56
C VAL A 310 -7.87 -21.85 -7.32
N ILE A 311 -9.11 -22.06 -6.99
CA ILE A 311 -10.27 -21.48 -7.69
C ILE A 311 -10.99 -20.42 -6.86
N GLY A 312 -10.62 -20.23 -5.60
CA GLY A 312 -11.18 -19.26 -4.68
C GLY A 312 -10.68 -19.46 -3.25
N GLY A 313 -11.28 -18.71 -2.37
CA GLY A 313 -10.99 -18.76 -0.93
C GLY A 313 -10.87 -17.37 -0.33
N ASP A 314 -10.65 -17.35 0.97
CA ASP A 314 -10.52 -16.12 1.75
C ASP A 314 -9.42 -16.25 2.81
N TYR A 315 -8.94 -15.11 3.29
CA TYR A 315 -8.00 -15.07 4.41
C TYR A 315 -8.35 -13.95 5.38
N VAL A 316 -7.96 -14.15 6.64
CA VAL A 316 -7.95 -13.11 7.67
C VAL A 316 -6.59 -13.13 8.35
N ILE A 317 -5.95 -11.98 8.44
CA ILE A 317 -4.64 -11.80 9.10
C ILE A 317 -4.87 -11.50 10.59
N VAL A 318 -3.94 -11.93 11.43
CA VAL A 318 -3.93 -11.57 12.85
C VAL A 318 -3.55 -10.10 12.97
N SER A 319 -4.48 -9.28 13.45
CA SER A 319 -4.40 -7.80 13.45
C SER A 319 -3.28 -7.20 14.31
N ASP A 320 -2.56 -7.98 15.10
CA ASP A 320 -1.62 -7.52 16.13
C ASP A 320 -0.17 -7.99 15.85
N ASN A 321 0.10 -8.43 14.61
CA ASN A 321 1.30 -9.18 14.31
C ASN A 321 2.35 -8.41 13.50
N SER A 322 2.59 -7.14 13.85
CA SER A 322 3.75 -6.39 13.36
C SER A 322 5.06 -7.17 13.59
N SER A 323 5.18 -7.90 14.71
CA SER A 323 6.36 -8.70 15.01
C SER A 323 6.55 -9.92 14.09
N ALA A 324 5.49 -10.54 13.57
CA ALA A 324 5.64 -11.65 12.63
C ALA A 324 6.15 -11.19 11.26
N TRP A 325 5.82 -9.97 10.88
CA TRP A 325 6.28 -9.35 9.65
C TRP A 325 7.71 -8.80 9.79
N ASP A 326 8.04 -8.25 10.95
CA ASP A 326 9.36 -7.70 11.27
C ASP A 326 10.44 -8.79 11.38
N GLU A 327 10.07 -10.02 11.77
CA GLU A 327 11.03 -11.13 11.91
C GLU A 327 11.39 -11.83 10.60
N GLY A 328 10.85 -11.39 9.45
CA GLY A 328 11.15 -11.93 8.13
C GLY A 328 10.66 -13.37 7.93
N TRP A 329 9.61 -13.77 8.64
CA TRP A 329 9.00 -15.08 8.46
C TRP A 329 8.35 -15.17 7.07
N SER A 330 8.53 -16.31 6.42
CA SER A 330 7.76 -16.61 5.20
C SER A 330 6.31 -16.85 5.60
N VAL A 331 5.46 -15.89 5.30
CA VAL A 331 4.00 -15.97 5.51
C VAL A 331 3.29 -16.46 4.26
N THR A 332 4.05 -16.76 3.21
CA THR A 332 3.52 -17.35 1.98
C THR A 332 3.16 -18.81 2.24
N PRO A 333 1.91 -19.22 2.02
CA PRO A 333 1.51 -20.61 2.15
C PRO A 333 2.29 -21.50 1.14
N GLU A 334 2.90 -22.55 1.64
CA GLU A 334 3.52 -23.58 0.80
C GLU A 334 2.60 -24.79 0.76
N LEU A 335 2.33 -25.29 -0.45
CA LEU A 335 1.51 -26.46 -0.69
C LEU A 335 2.37 -27.64 -1.11
N TYR A 336 2.11 -28.79 -0.51
CA TYR A 336 2.71 -30.07 -0.86
C TYR A 336 1.65 -31.02 -1.37
N CYS A 337 2.07 -31.91 -2.25
CA CYS A 337 1.22 -32.95 -2.80
C CYS A 337 1.87 -34.31 -2.60
N GLU A 338 1.10 -35.28 -2.14
CA GLU A 338 1.50 -36.68 -2.09
C GLU A 338 0.42 -37.55 -2.74
N ALA A 339 0.84 -38.67 -3.33
CA ALA A 339 -0.07 -39.65 -3.90
C ALA A 339 0.11 -41.00 -3.22
N THR A 340 -0.99 -41.70 -2.99
CA THR A 340 -1.03 -43.06 -2.47
C THR A 340 -2.00 -43.87 -3.30
N GLN A 341 -1.65 -45.16 -3.54
CA GLN A 341 -2.56 -46.08 -4.19
C GLN A 341 -3.70 -46.43 -3.22
N ARG A 342 -4.91 -46.42 -3.75
CA ARG A 342 -6.12 -46.76 -2.98
C ARG A 342 -6.41 -48.23 -3.04
#